data_876c660b6b373eccf543f2bcf51a6989
#
_entry.id   876c660b6b373eccf543f2bcf51a6989
#
_cell.length_a   1.000
_cell.length_b   1.000
_cell.length_c   1.000
_cell.angle_alpha   90.00
_cell.angle_beta   90.00
_cell.angle_gamma   90.00
#
_symmetry.space_group_name_H-M   'P 1'
#
loop_
_entity.id
_entity.type
_entity.pdbx_description
1 polymer ?
#
loop_
_entity_poly.entity_id
_entity_poly.type
_entity_poly.pdbx_seq_one_letter_code
_entity_poly.pdbx_strand_id
1 'polypeptide(L)'
;MIRIGPRVRILNHSFFCTETLPRPLIGEHLRAMEPEKVKQRLGRRFKRKRYYAAGVNDVWAQDQHDKWGPQYGLWLHTSLDPHPGWINWMKVWWTNSNPRLITKYYLDCCRDMSGMSFKPDSESSKKLFNTFDWTGVPLTTQSDPGTENNGVANVHTLIRHTLDPSLRDTRQHRFMRKHNNVKPESTWSLLRRDFTPGFQNIFDEGINHGLYDVNDPLEK
;
A
#
# COMPACT_ATOMS: atom_id res chain seq x y z
N MET A 1 23.58 -21.46 -8.67
CA MET A 1 22.88 -20.36 -7.94
C MET A 1 21.83 -21.00 -7.04
N ILE A 2 22.15 -21.20 -5.76
CA ILE A 2 21.30 -21.93 -4.80
C ILE A 2 20.33 -20.91 -4.20
N ARG A 3 19.02 -21.04 -4.48
CA ARG A 3 17.96 -20.26 -3.81
C ARG A 3 17.83 -20.73 -2.37
N ILE A 4 18.30 -19.93 -1.42
CA ILE A 4 18.10 -20.15 0.01
C ILE A 4 16.66 -19.74 0.35
N GLY A 5 15.78 -20.73 0.60
CA GLY A 5 14.40 -20.48 1.07
C GLY A 5 14.38 -19.93 2.49
N PRO A 6 13.25 -19.31 2.94
CA PRO A 6 13.12 -18.74 4.27
C PRO A 6 13.23 -19.79 5.37
N ARG A 7 14.04 -19.50 6.38
CA ARG A 7 14.35 -20.37 7.52
C ARG A 7 13.42 -20.04 8.70
N VAL A 8 12.91 -21.03 9.39
CA VAL A 8 12.08 -20.88 10.60
C VAL A 8 12.95 -21.15 11.83
N ARG A 9 12.98 -20.24 12.79
CA ARG A 9 13.62 -20.46 14.11
C ARG A 9 12.64 -21.10 15.05
N ILE A 10 13.04 -22.21 15.70
CA ILE A 10 12.33 -22.83 16.81
C ILE A 10 13.09 -22.47 18.08
N LEU A 11 12.45 -21.77 19.00
CA LEU A 11 12.98 -21.45 20.32
C LEU A 11 12.54 -22.56 21.28
N ASN A 12 13.49 -23.37 21.75
CA ASN A 12 13.27 -24.28 22.86
C ASN A 12 13.94 -23.72 24.13
N HIS A 13 13.21 -23.71 25.22
CA HIS A 13 13.52 -22.99 26.48
C HIS A 13 14.72 -23.49 27.29
N SER A 14 15.52 -24.42 26.81
CA SER A 14 16.62 -24.97 27.62
C SER A 14 17.96 -25.22 26.92
N PHE A 15 18.09 -24.98 25.64
CA PHE A 15 19.39 -24.99 24.96
C PHE A 15 19.35 -24.06 23.74
N PHE A 16 20.31 -23.13 23.67
CA PHE A 16 20.54 -22.30 22.50
C PHE A 16 21.14 -23.16 21.36
N CYS A 17 20.31 -23.95 20.71
CA CYS A 17 20.67 -24.61 19.46
C CYS A 17 20.24 -23.72 18.30
N THR A 18 21.17 -23.10 17.60
CA THR A 18 20.92 -22.26 16.41
C THR A 18 20.82 -23.08 15.12
N GLU A 19 20.43 -24.35 15.21
CA GLU A 19 20.25 -25.17 14.03
C GLU A 19 18.97 -24.78 13.28
N THR A 20 19.13 -24.47 12.00
CA THR A 20 18.03 -24.15 11.10
C THR A 20 17.57 -25.42 10.40
N LEU A 21 16.39 -25.90 10.80
CA LEU A 21 15.79 -27.08 10.16
C LEU A 21 15.20 -26.75 8.79
N PRO A 22 15.35 -27.63 7.80
CA PRO A 22 14.72 -27.49 6.50
C PRO A 22 13.20 -27.48 6.62
N ARG A 23 12.51 -26.59 5.88
CA ARG A 23 11.03 -26.49 5.87
C ARG A 23 10.30 -27.82 5.61
N PRO A 24 10.75 -28.68 4.69
CA PRO A 24 10.10 -29.97 4.47
C PRO A 24 10.06 -30.84 5.73
N LEU A 25 11.18 -30.93 6.46
CA LEU A 25 11.29 -31.71 7.68
C LEU A 25 10.34 -31.22 8.78
N ILE A 26 10.25 -29.91 8.96
CA ILE A 26 9.27 -29.29 9.88
C ILE A 26 7.83 -29.64 9.46
N GLY A 27 7.55 -29.58 8.16
CA GLY A 27 6.25 -29.92 7.62
C GLY A 27 5.86 -31.39 7.84
N GLU A 28 6.80 -32.30 7.70
CA GLU A 28 6.62 -33.72 7.97
C GLU A 28 6.39 -33.99 9.46
N HIS A 29 7.20 -33.42 10.32
CA HIS A 29 7.05 -33.51 11.77
C HIS A 29 5.69 -33.00 12.23
N LEU A 30 5.25 -31.83 11.77
CA LEU A 30 3.94 -31.27 12.12
C LEU A 30 2.78 -32.15 11.63
N ARG A 31 2.89 -32.77 10.46
CA ARG A 31 1.87 -33.71 9.97
C ARG A 31 1.80 -34.99 10.82
N ALA A 32 2.94 -35.45 11.34
CA ALA A 32 3.00 -36.61 12.20
C ALA A 32 2.48 -36.31 13.61
N MET A 33 2.85 -35.17 14.18
CA MET A 33 2.54 -34.83 15.57
C MET A 33 1.17 -34.17 15.77
N GLU A 34 0.72 -33.36 14.80
CA GLU A 34 -0.50 -32.54 14.90
C GLU A 34 -1.37 -32.63 13.63
N PRO A 35 -1.76 -33.82 13.15
CA PRO A 35 -2.44 -34.00 11.87
C PRO A 35 -3.73 -33.19 11.76
N GLU A 36 -4.53 -33.11 12.82
CA GLU A 36 -5.79 -32.35 12.82
C GLU A 36 -5.57 -30.84 12.72
N LYS A 37 -4.58 -30.28 13.40
CA LYS A 37 -4.24 -28.86 13.29
C LYS A 37 -3.67 -28.53 11.92
N VAL A 38 -2.89 -29.42 11.32
CA VAL A 38 -2.40 -29.25 9.94
C VAL A 38 -3.57 -29.26 8.97
N LYS A 39 -4.52 -30.18 9.12
CA LYS A 39 -5.73 -30.27 8.31
C LYS A 39 -6.60 -29.01 8.43
N GLN A 40 -6.78 -28.48 9.65
CA GLN A 40 -7.48 -27.21 9.88
C GLN A 40 -6.79 -26.02 9.19
N ARG A 41 -5.46 -25.95 9.25
CA ARG A 41 -4.69 -24.88 8.55
C ARG A 41 -4.81 -25.02 7.04
N LEU A 42 -4.77 -26.23 6.49
CA LEU A 42 -4.98 -26.49 5.06
C LEU A 42 -6.42 -26.21 4.61
N GLY A 43 -7.40 -26.50 5.47
CA GLY A 43 -8.83 -26.24 5.19
C GLY A 43 -9.18 -24.75 5.16
N ARG A 44 -8.37 -23.90 5.80
CA ARG A 44 -8.52 -22.42 5.77
C ARG A 44 -7.89 -21.79 4.52
N ARG A 45 -8.06 -22.39 3.36
CA ARG A 45 -7.66 -21.72 2.11
C ARG A 45 -8.48 -20.43 1.99
N PHE A 46 -7.78 -19.30 1.92
CA PHE A 46 -8.41 -18.01 1.63
C PHE A 46 -9.28 -18.17 0.39
N LYS A 47 -10.57 -17.92 0.51
CA LYS A 47 -11.44 -17.79 -0.66
C LYS A 47 -10.88 -16.63 -1.48
N ARG A 48 -10.34 -16.90 -2.66
CA ARG A 48 -9.85 -15.85 -3.55
C ARG A 48 -11.04 -14.95 -3.89
N LYS A 49 -11.03 -13.74 -3.37
CA LYS A 49 -11.96 -12.71 -3.79
C LYS A 49 -11.57 -12.31 -5.20
N ARG A 50 -12.50 -12.43 -6.13
CA ARG A 50 -12.29 -11.91 -7.49
C ARG A 50 -12.35 -10.41 -7.40
N TYR A 51 -11.30 -9.76 -7.85
CA TYR A 51 -11.29 -8.33 -8.11
C TYR A 51 -11.66 -8.12 -9.57
N TYR A 52 -12.51 -7.14 -9.82
CA TYR A 52 -12.88 -6.76 -11.16
C TYR A 52 -12.67 -5.26 -11.37
N ALA A 53 -11.98 -4.90 -12.43
CA ALA A 53 -11.92 -3.57 -13.01
C ALA A 53 -12.15 -3.69 -14.50
N ALA A 54 -12.99 -2.84 -15.04
CA ALA A 54 -13.42 -2.93 -16.45
C ALA A 54 -12.30 -2.58 -17.44
N GLY A 55 -11.38 -1.71 -17.02
CA GLY A 55 -10.28 -1.25 -17.85
C GLY A 55 -9.26 -0.42 -17.06
N VAL A 56 -8.31 0.14 -17.80
CA VAL A 56 -7.34 1.11 -17.29
C VAL A 56 -8.10 2.36 -16.82
N ASN A 57 -7.71 2.92 -15.68
CA ASN A 57 -8.37 4.09 -15.07
C ASN A 57 -9.85 3.88 -14.70
N ASP A 58 -10.36 2.64 -14.66
CA ASP A 58 -11.69 2.36 -14.10
C ASP A 58 -11.69 2.59 -12.59
N VAL A 59 -10.72 2.02 -11.89
CA VAL A 59 -10.61 2.14 -10.43
C VAL A 59 -9.17 2.36 -10.03
N TRP A 60 -8.90 3.37 -9.19
CA TRP A 60 -7.63 3.46 -8.47
C TRP A 60 -7.83 3.02 -7.03
N ALA A 61 -7.06 2.02 -6.61
CA ALA A 61 -7.08 1.49 -5.25
C ALA A 61 -5.92 2.07 -4.45
N GLN A 62 -6.22 2.60 -3.27
CA GLN A 62 -5.25 3.25 -2.38
C GLN A 62 -5.16 2.52 -1.05
N ASP A 63 -3.97 2.52 -0.46
CA ASP A 63 -3.74 1.91 0.84
C ASP A 63 -2.48 2.45 1.51
N GLN A 64 -2.41 2.25 2.83
CA GLN A 64 -1.32 2.68 3.69
C GLN A 64 -0.58 1.47 4.23
N HIS A 65 0.72 1.68 4.50
CA HIS A 65 1.54 0.68 5.15
C HIS A 65 2.27 1.30 6.35
N ASP A 66 1.82 0.90 7.54
CA ASP A 66 2.22 1.50 8.81
C ASP A 66 3.33 0.71 9.53
N LYS A 67 3.77 -0.42 8.97
CA LYS A 67 4.66 -1.35 9.68
C LYS A 67 6.05 -0.80 9.95
N TRP A 68 6.52 0.15 9.15
CA TRP A 68 7.80 0.82 9.36
C TRP A 68 7.70 2.05 10.27
N GLY A 69 6.47 2.55 10.52
CA GLY A 69 6.25 3.71 11.35
C GLY A 69 6.80 3.58 12.78
N PRO A 70 6.41 2.53 13.53
CA PRO A 70 6.90 2.35 14.89
C PRO A 70 8.41 2.15 15.00
N GLN A 71 9.01 1.46 14.03
CA GLN A 71 10.42 1.08 14.07
C GLN A 71 11.36 2.15 13.48
N TYR A 72 10.98 2.77 12.36
CA TYR A 72 11.86 3.68 11.62
C TYR A 72 11.29 5.09 11.44
N GLY A 73 10.11 5.39 11.97
CA GLY A 73 9.46 6.68 11.75
C GLY A 73 8.97 6.92 10.31
N LEU A 74 8.85 5.86 9.50
CA LEU A 74 8.52 5.94 8.09
C LEU A 74 7.19 5.28 7.79
N TRP A 75 6.32 6.00 7.11
CA TRP A 75 5.02 5.49 6.62
C TRP A 75 4.97 5.51 5.11
N LEU A 76 4.37 4.49 4.53
CA LEU A 76 4.21 4.39 3.10
C LEU A 76 2.74 4.58 2.72
N HIS A 77 2.53 5.21 1.57
CA HIS A 77 1.23 5.31 0.94
C HIS A 77 1.34 4.94 -0.53
N THR A 78 0.43 4.10 -1.02
CA THR A 78 0.39 3.69 -2.41
C THR A 78 -0.98 3.92 -3.03
N SER A 79 -0.98 4.13 -4.34
CA SER A 79 -2.14 3.94 -5.20
C SER A 79 -1.75 3.09 -6.40
N LEU A 80 -2.65 2.28 -6.82
CA LEU A 80 -2.46 1.45 -8.01
C LEU A 80 -3.74 1.37 -8.85
N ASP A 81 -3.54 1.21 -10.15
CA ASP A 81 -4.60 0.76 -11.05
C ASP A 81 -4.60 -0.77 -11.07
N PRO A 82 -5.64 -1.40 -10.53
CA PRO A 82 -5.67 -2.86 -10.41
C PRO A 82 -5.83 -3.62 -11.73
N HIS A 83 -6.27 -2.97 -12.81
CA HIS A 83 -6.47 -3.62 -14.11
C HIS A 83 -5.12 -3.98 -14.75
N PRO A 84 -4.21 -3.02 -15.02
CA PRO A 84 -2.87 -3.34 -15.52
C PRO A 84 -1.92 -3.79 -14.40
N GLY A 85 -2.25 -3.55 -13.12
CA GLY A 85 -1.33 -3.74 -11.99
C GLY A 85 -0.30 -2.62 -11.89
N TRP A 86 -0.58 -1.45 -12.44
CA TRP A 86 0.30 -0.29 -12.46
C TRP A 86 0.25 0.45 -11.11
N ILE A 87 1.42 0.77 -10.56
CA ILE A 87 1.53 1.60 -9.35
C ILE A 87 1.55 3.06 -9.77
N ASN A 88 0.49 3.80 -9.44
CA ASN A 88 0.35 5.22 -9.74
C ASN A 88 1.34 6.05 -8.93
N TRP A 89 1.44 5.75 -7.65
CA TRP A 89 2.49 6.25 -6.77
C TRP A 89 2.77 5.28 -5.63
N MET A 90 3.99 5.35 -5.12
CA MET A 90 4.40 4.79 -3.84
C MET A 90 5.28 5.84 -3.16
N LYS A 91 4.79 6.42 -2.09
CA LYS A 91 5.45 7.53 -1.38
C LYS A 91 5.79 7.10 0.03
N VAL A 92 6.97 7.53 0.48
CA VAL A 92 7.45 7.38 1.86
C VAL A 92 7.46 8.77 2.48
N TRP A 93 6.95 8.88 3.69
CA TRP A 93 6.90 10.12 4.45
C TRP A 93 6.91 9.84 5.96
N TRP A 94 7.15 10.85 6.77
CA TRP A 94 7.10 10.75 8.22
C TRP A 94 5.66 10.61 8.79
N THR A 95 4.63 10.76 7.98
CA THR A 95 3.23 10.51 8.32
C THR A 95 2.41 10.17 7.07
N ASN A 96 1.43 9.30 7.20
CA ASN A 96 0.41 9.03 6.18
C ASN A 96 -1.01 9.39 6.65
N SER A 97 -1.14 10.03 7.82
CA SER A 97 -2.44 10.39 8.40
C SER A 97 -2.95 11.77 7.97
N ASN A 98 -2.17 12.52 7.17
CA ASN A 98 -2.55 13.85 6.73
C ASN A 98 -3.36 13.80 5.42
N PRO A 99 -4.69 14.09 5.44
CA PRO A 99 -5.53 13.98 4.25
C PRO A 99 -5.13 14.97 3.15
N ARG A 100 -4.52 16.11 3.48
CA ARG A 100 -4.05 17.09 2.48
C ARG A 100 -2.85 16.54 1.71
N LEU A 101 -1.94 15.84 2.39
CA LEU A 101 -0.78 15.22 1.76
C LEU A 101 -1.20 14.12 0.79
N ILE A 102 -2.10 13.24 1.24
CA ILE A 102 -2.61 12.14 0.39
C ILE A 102 -3.37 12.68 -0.82
N THR A 103 -4.18 13.73 -0.60
CA THR A 103 -4.87 14.43 -1.71
C THR A 103 -3.88 15.04 -2.70
N LYS A 104 -2.78 15.61 -2.20
CA LYS A 104 -1.73 16.14 -3.07
C LYS A 104 -1.13 15.05 -3.96
N TYR A 105 -0.80 13.87 -3.41
CA TYR A 105 -0.30 12.75 -4.21
C TYR A 105 -1.27 12.34 -5.31
N TYR A 106 -2.56 12.31 -4.99
CA TYR A 106 -3.61 12.02 -5.95
C TYR A 106 -3.66 13.06 -7.08
N LEU A 107 -3.70 14.34 -6.74
CA LEU A 107 -3.78 15.42 -7.72
C LEU A 107 -2.52 15.51 -8.59
N ASP A 108 -1.33 15.35 -8.00
CA ASP A 108 -0.07 15.32 -8.74
C ASP A 108 -0.08 14.17 -9.77
N CYS A 109 -0.54 12.98 -9.37
CA CYS A 109 -0.64 11.84 -10.27
C CYS A 109 -1.65 12.08 -11.40
N CYS A 110 -2.84 12.61 -11.10
CA CYS A 110 -3.83 12.96 -12.13
C CYS A 110 -3.24 13.93 -13.15
N ARG A 111 -2.51 14.95 -12.69
CA ARG A 111 -1.84 15.93 -13.55
C ARG A 111 -0.78 15.28 -14.43
N ASP A 112 0.09 14.46 -13.82
CA ASP A 112 1.20 13.83 -14.55
C ASP A 112 0.69 12.86 -15.62
N MET A 113 -0.38 12.12 -15.33
CA MET A 113 -1.02 11.21 -16.29
C MET A 113 -1.80 11.92 -17.40
N SER A 114 -2.23 13.16 -17.16
CA SER A 114 -2.87 14.00 -18.19
C SER A 114 -1.87 14.68 -19.14
N GLY A 115 -0.57 14.44 -18.99
CA GLY A 115 0.47 14.99 -19.87
C GLY A 115 0.72 16.49 -19.70
N MET A 116 0.20 17.11 -18.63
CA MET A 116 0.36 18.54 -18.37
C MET A 116 1.59 18.84 -17.53
N SER A 117 2.54 19.55 -18.11
CA SER A 117 3.63 20.21 -17.38
C SER A 117 3.13 21.51 -16.76
N PHE A 118 3.01 21.57 -15.44
CA PHE A 118 2.54 22.75 -14.71
C PHE A 118 3.73 23.64 -14.31
N LYS A 119 3.68 24.94 -14.74
CA LYS A 119 4.45 26.02 -14.12
C LYS A 119 3.50 26.80 -13.21
N PRO A 120 3.82 26.98 -11.93
CA PRO A 120 2.94 27.67 -11.00
C PRO A 120 3.05 29.19 -11.19
N ASP A 121 2.18 29.77 -12.01
CA ASP A 121 1.98 31.24 -12.11
C ASP A 121 0.67 31.61 -11.41
N SER A 122 0.74 32.59 -10.53
CA SER A 122 -0.19 32.92 -9.47
C SER A 122 -1.58 33.44 -9.87
N GLU A 123 -1.90 33.66 -11.14
CA GLU A 123 -3.22 34.12 -11.60
C GLU A 123 -4.09 33.04 -12.27
N SER A 124 -3.55 31.87 -12.46
CA SER A 124 -4.14 30.81 -13.29
C SER A 124 -5.10 29.88 -12.56
N SER A 125 -5.25 29.99 -11.24
CA SER A 125 -6.00 28.98 -10.45
C SER A 125 -7.47 28.87 -10.85
N LYS A 126 -8.10 29.94 -11.32
CA LYS A 126 -9.51 29.92 -11.78
C LYS A 126 -9.68 29.52 -13.25
N LYS A 127 -8.67 29.78 -14.09
CA LYS A 127 -8.63 29.28 -15.47
C LYS A 127 -8.24 27.80 -15.55
N LEU A 128 -7.58 27.29 -14.52
CA LEU A 128 -7.04 25.93 -14.48
C LEU A 128 -8.14 24.87 -14.60
N PHE A 129 -9.26 25.04 -13.90
CA PHE A 129 -10.37 24.10 -13.95
C PHE A 129 -11.00 23.96 -15.34
N ASN A 130 -10.93 24.98 -16.18
CA ASN A 130 -11.52 24.96 -17.51
C ASN A 130 -10.57 24.49 -18.62
N THR A 131 -9.27 24.34 -18.32
CA THR A 131 -8.23 23.96 -19.30
C THR A 131 -7.55 22.63 -18.97
N PHE A 132 -7.96 21.97 -17.88
CA PHE A 132 -7.35 20.74 -17.45
C PHE A 132 -7.89 19.57 -18.30
N ASP A 133 -7.00 18.87 -18.98
CA ASP A 133 -7.33 17.59 -19.60
C ASP A 133 -7.41 16.50 -18.52
N TRP A 134 -8.63 16.12 -18.15
CA TRP A 134 -8.92 15.17 -17.10
C TRP A 134 -8.82 13.70 -17.54
N THR A 135 -8.20 13.40 -18.66
CA THR A 135 -8.02 12.03 -19.16
C THR A 135 -7.25 11.14 -18.18
N GLY A 136 -6.41 11.73 -17.34
CA GLY A 136 -5.67 11.03 -16.28
C GLY A 136 -6.45 10.76 -14.99
N VAL A 137 -7.76 11.07 -14.93
CA VAL A 137 -8.58 10.88 -13.72
C VAL A 137 -9.33 9.55 -13.81
N PRO A 138 -9.27 8.66 -12.80
CA PRO A 138 -10.02 7.41 -12.81
C PRO A 138 -11.53 7.65 -12.74
N LEU A 139 -12.32 6.65 -13.13
CA LEU A 139 -13.77 6.70 -12.96
C LEU A 139 -14.17 6.62 -11.48
N THR A 140 -13.47 5.80 -10.71
CA THR A 140 -13.74 5.61 -9.28
C THR A 140 -12.41 5.49 -8.52
N THR A 141 -12.36 5.99 -7.29
CA THR A 141 -11.29 5.69 -6.35
C THR A 141 -11.79 4.78 -5.23
N GLN A 142 -10.89 3.99 -4.63
CA GLN A 142 -11.23 3.19 -3.46
C GLN A 142 -10.10 3.16 -2.44
N SER A 143 -10.45 3.05 -1.16
CA SER A 143 -9.51 2.91 -0.04
C SER A 143 -10.17 2.20 1.13
N ASP A 144 -9.40 1.85 2.14
CA ASP A 144 -9.95 1.50 3.44
C ASP A 144 -10.58 2.72 4.12
N PRO A 145 -11.54 2.51 5.06
CA PRO A 145 -12.20 3.59 5.78
C PRO A 145 -11.21 4.23 6.79
N GLY A 146 -10.56 5.29 6.37
CA GLY A 146 -9.66 6.10 7.18
C GLY A 146 -9.90 7.59 6.94
N THR A 147 -9.68 8.42 7.95
CA THR A 147 -9.89 9.87 7.87
C THR A 147 -8.95 10.55 6.88
N GLU A 148 -7.77 10.01 6.70
CA GLU A 148 -6.75 10.45 5.75
C GLU A 148 -7.21 10.32 4.29
N ASN A 149 -8.10 9.37 4.00
CA ASN A 149 -8.64 9.16 2.66
C ASN A 149 -9.80 10.09 2.31
N ASN A 150 -10.36 10.81 3.29
CA ASN A 150 -11.49 11.73 3.09
C ASN A 150 -11.14 12.86 2.11
N GLY A 151 -9.89 13.33 2.12
CA GLY A 151 -9.44 14.35 1.19
C GLY A 151 -9.55 13.90 -0.26
N VAL A 152 -9.04 12.71 -0.58
CA VAL A 152 -9.15 12.12 -1.92
C VAL A 152 -10.60 11.86 -2.28
N ALA A 153 -11.39 11.29 -1.37
CA ALA A 153 -12.81 10.99 -1.61
C ALA A 153 -13.60 12.24 -2.02
N ASN A 154 -13.37 13.35 -1.32
CA ASN A 154 -14.05 14.61 -1.59
C ASN A 154 -13.59 15.25 -2.90
N VAL A 155 -12.27 15.37 -3.09
CA VAL A 155 -11.71 16.02 -4.28
C VAL A 155 -12.01 15.21 -5.54
N HIS A 156 -11.84 13.89 -5.51
CA HIS A 156 -12.18 13.03 -6.63
C HIS A 156 -13.67 13.15 -7.00
N THR A 157 -14.56 13.10 -6.01
CA THR A 157 -16.00 13.26 -6.24
C THR A 157 -16.32 14.61 -6.88
N LEU A 158 -15.70 15.70 -6.39
CA LEU A 158 -15.88 17.05 -6.96
C LEU A 158 -15.42 17.12 -8.42
N ILE A 159 -14.24 16.57 -8.73
CA ILE A 159 -13.71 16.51 -10.10
C ILE A 159 -14.69 15.73 -10.99
N ARG A 160 -15.14 14.56 -10.57
CA ARG A 160 -16.07 13.75 -11.35
C ARG A 160 -17.42 14.46 -11.58
N HIS A 161 -17.96 15.17 -10.59
CA HIS A 161 -19.18 15.97 -10.75
C HIS A 161 -18.98 17.16 -11.73
N THR A 162 -17.76 17.70 -11.80
CA THR A 162 -17.44 18.78 -12.74
C THR A 162 -17.36 18.25 -14.17
N LEU A 163 -16.80 17.05 -14.35
CA LEU A 163 -16.66 16.39 -15.66
C LEU A 163 -18.00 15.83 -16.18
N ASP A 164 -18.80 15.32 -15.28
CA ASP A 164 -20.11 14.71 -15.58
C ASP A 164 -21.15 15.16 -14.54
N PRO A 165 -21.93 16.22 -14.88
CA PRO A 165 -22.97 16.70 -13.98
C PRO A 165 -24.07 15.70 -13.65
N SER A 166 -24.24 14.62 -14.41
CA SER A 166 -25.20 13.55 -14.12
C SER A 166 -24.86 12.76 -12.86
N LEU A 167 -23.58 12.82 -12.41
CA LEU A 167 -23.09 12.17 -11.21
C LEU A 167 -23.36 12.96 -9.91
N ARG A 168 -24.02 14.12 -10.00
CA ARG A 168 -24.34 14.93 -8.81
C ARG A 168 -25.06 14.07 -7.78
N ASP A 169 -24.82 14.38 -6.51
CA ASP A 169 -25.37 13.68 -5.34
C ASP A 169 -24.92 12.23 -5.16
N THR A 170 -23.96 11.77 -6.00
CA THR A 170 -23.36 10.44 -5.86
C THR A 170 -21.88 10.53 -5.47
N ARG A 171 -21.43 9.70 -4.53
CA ARG A 171 -20.01 9.63 -4.16
C ARG A 171 -19.26 8.79 -5.18
N GLN A 172 -18.17 9.34 -5.72
CA GLN A 172 -17.32 8.66 -6.68
C GLN A 172 -16.12 7.95 -6.02
N HIS A 173 -16.15 7.79 -4.69
CA HIS A 173 -15.17 7.06 -3.91
C HIS A 173 -15.84 5.92 -3.13
N ARG A 174 -15.17 4.76 -3.08
CA ARG A 174 -15.64 3.57 -2.36
C ARG A 174 -14.77 3.32 -1.13
N PHE A 175 -15.36 3.35 0.06
CA PHE A 175 -14.71 2.87 1.27
C PHE A 175 -14.88 1.35 1.40
N MET A 176 -13.76 0.62 1.29
CA MET A 176 -13.71 -0.83 1.32
C MET A 176 -13.60 -1.31 2.76
N ARG A 177 -14.64 -2.00 3.25
CA ARG A 177 -14.67 -2.56 4.61
C ARG A 177 -14.26 -4.03 4.60
N LYS A 178 -13.86 -4.57 5.75
CA LYS A 178 -13.62 -6.02 5.96
C LYS A 178 -12.54 -6.60 5.04
N HIS A 179 -11.39 -5.96 4.94
CA HIS A 179 -10.27 -6.43 4.10
C HIS A 179 -10.67 -6.69 2.63
N ASN A 180 -11.48 -5.83 2.08
CA ASN A 180 -11.90 -5.92 0.67
C ASN A 180 -10.98 -5.14 -0.26
N ASN A 181 -10.01 -4.38 0.27
CA ASN A 181 -9.01 -3.64 -0.51
C ASN A 181 -7.85 -4.54 -0.94
N VAL A 182 -8.18 -5.67 -1.59
CA VAL A 182 -7.29 -6.82 -1.81
C VAL A 182 -6.06 -6.50 -2.65
N LYS A 183 -6.18 -5.60 -3.64
CA LYS A 183 -5.09 -5.34 -4.59
C LYS A 183 -3.91 -4.60 -3.95
N PRO A 184 -4.10 -3.50 -3.21
CA PRO A 184 -3.02 -2.90 -2.43
C PRO A 184 -2.43 -3.84 -1.38
N GLU A 185 -3.25 -4.62 -0.66
CA GLU A 185 -2.77 -5.62 0.29
C GLU A 185 -1.82 -6.65 -0.38
N SER A 186 -2.15 -7.05 -1.62
CA SER A 186 -1.30 -7.94 -2.41
C SER A 186 0.02 -7.27 -2.80
N THR A 187 -0.01 -5.97 -3.12
CA THR A 187 1.18 -5.17 -3.44
C THR A 187 2.12 -5.08 -2.24
N TRP A 188 1.59 -4.84 -1.03
CA TRP A 188 2.39 -4.87 0.20
C TRP A 188 3.01 -6.23 0.47
N SER A 189 2.32 -7.31 0.12
CA SER A 189 2.85 -8.66 0.27
C SER A 189 4.02 -8.92 -0.68
N LEU A 190 3.96 -8.40 -1.91
CA LEU A 190 5.06 -8.46 -2.88
C LEU A 190 6.24 -7.61 -2.41
N LEU A 191 5.99 -6.36 -2.01
CA LEU A 191 7.00 -5.46 -1.46
C LEU A 191 7.72 -6.09 -0.27
N ARG A 192 6.96 -6.68 0.67
CA ARG A 192 7.52 -7.35 1.84
C ARG A 192 8.39 -8.56 1.49
N ARG A 193 8.03 -9.29 0.46
CA ARG A 193 8.78 -10.49 0.03
C ARG A 193 10.08 -10.14 -0.67
N ASP A 194 10.03 -9.17 -1.57
CA ASP A 194 11.07 -8.98 -2.58
C ASP A 194 11.98 -7.79 -2.25
N PHE A 195 11.48 -6.81 -1.49
CA PHE A 195 12.14 -5.52 -1.31
C PHE A 195 12.42 -5.16 0.17
N THR A 196 11.43 -5.34 1.04
CA THR A 196 11.50 -4.90 2.45
C THR A 196 12.74 -5.42 3.20
N PRO A 197 13.17 -6.69 3.08
CA PRO A 197 14.30 -7.18 3.86
C PRO A 197 15.61 -6.44 3.59
N GLY A 198 15.84 -6.03 2.34
CA GLY A 198 17.04 -5.27 1.97
C GLY A 198 17.08 -3.89 2.61
N PHE A 199 15.93 -3.17 2.57
CA PHE A 199 15.81 -1.85 3.18
C PHE A 199 15.85 -1.90 4.71
N GLN A 200 15.21 -2.89 5.32
CA GLN A 200 15.28 -3.06 6.78
C GLN A 200 16.72 -3.29 7.24
N ASN A 201 17.51 -4.08 6.51
CA ASN A 201 18.93 -4.26 6.83
C ASN A 201 19.70 -2.94 6.78
N ILE A 202 19.45 -2.09 5.78
CA ILE A 202 20.11 -0.78 5.66
C ILE A 202 19.72 0.13 6.82
N PHE A 203 18.44 0.18 7.20
CA PHE A 203 17.98 0.99 8.33
C PHE A 203 18.54 0.47 9.66
N ASP A 204 18.52 -0.84 9.87
CA ASP A 204 19.07 -1.45 11.07
C ASP A 204 20.59 -1.22 11.17
N GLU A 205 21.31 -1.26 10.06
CA GLU A 205 22.74 -0.92 10.01
C GLU A 205 22.97 0.55 10.36
N GLY A 206 22.14 1.47 9.85
CA GLY A 206 22.19 2.89 10.19
C GLY A 206 21.98 3.15 11.69
N ILE A 207 21.02 2.48 12.30
CA ILE A 207 20.79 2.55 13.77
C ILE A 207 21.98 1.99 14.52
N ASN A 208 22.48 0.82 14.14
CA ASN A 208 23.62 0.16 14.80
C ASN A 208 24.91 0.98 14.74
N HIS A 209 25.10 1.76 13.69
CA HIS A 209 26.22 2.67 13.54
C HIS A 209 25.98 4.07 14.14
N GLY A 210 24.82 4.30 14.75
CA GLY A 210 24.48 5.58 15.37
C GLY A 210 24.33 6.72 14.36
N LEU A 211 23.92 6.41 13.12
CA LEU A 211 23.67 7.42 12.09
C LEU A 211 22.37 8.19 12.36
N TYR A 212 21.43 7.58 13.05
CA TYR A 212 20.22 8.22 13.55
C TYR A 212 19.64 7.44 14.75
N ASP A 213 18.94 8.15 15.64
CA ASP A 213 18.26 7.57 16.79
C ASP A 213 16.73 7.55 16.54
N VAL A 214 16.16 6.36 16.47
CA VAL A 214 14.70 6.19 16.32
C VAL A 214 13.90 6.69 17.51
N ASN A 215 14.55 6.91 18.66
CA ASN A 215 13.91 7.43 19.86
C ASN A 215 14.00 8.96 19.96
N ASP A 216 14.85 9.60 19.16
CA ASP A 216 14.93 11.07 19.11
C ASP A 216 13.80 11.62 18.22
N PRO A 217 12.90 12.45 18.79
CA PRO A 217 11.83 13.07 18.01
C PRO A 217 12.31 14.00 16.90
N LEU A 218 13.55 14.48 16.94
CA LEU A 218 14.13 15.36 15.92
C LEU A 218 14.75 14.61 14.75
N GLU A 219 15.11 13.34 14.96
CA GLU A 219 15.67 12.47 13.92
C GLU A 219 14.64 11.52 13.27
N LYS A 220 13.43 11.51 13.81
CA LYS A 220 12.33 10.62 13.41
C LYS A 220 11.37 11.26 12.36
#